data_8501892046eb1cbf137f7b351003b7db
#
_entry.id   8501892046eb1cbf137f7b351003b7db
#
_cell.length_a   1.000
_cell.length_b   1.000
_cell.length_c   1.000
_cell.angle_alpha   90.00
_cell.angle_beta   90.00
_cell.angle_gamma   90.00
#
_symmetry.space_group_name_H-M   'P 1'
#
loop_
_entity.id
_entity.type
_entity.pdbx_description
1 polymer ?
#
loop_
_entity_poly.entity_id
_entity_poly.type
_entity_poly.pdbx_seq_one_letter_code
_entity_poly.pdbx_strand_id
1 'polypeptide(L)'
;PDIFDIKMFSPDELLNSGSSLVYYYGYDIHGNKLTSNPTLKDFFEKQDSDGNYLREIASFQPIYTAGYIQDKFAIDDLIFNIGLRVDRYDANQKVLSDKYLLHQAYTVGESTDFLNNADIPSTIGNGYVVYVDDASNPSAIVGYRDNETWYNADGLQISDPLLVAEAAGGQIQPYLVDPEGASAGEVKVDQVFEDYEPETIFMPRIAFSFPISDEAQFFAHYDVLTQRPPQSNRLEPVDYLFMADRV
;
A
#
# COMPACT_ATOMS: atom_id res chain seq x y z
N PRO A 1 -19.26 -32.14 -27.11
CA PRO A 1 -19.14 -31.12 -26.10
C PRO A 1 -18.16 -30.06 -26.61
N ASP A 2 -18.60 -28.81 -26.66
CA ASP A 2 -17.74 -27.70 -27.04
C ASP A 2 -16.63 -27.61 -25.98
N ILE A 3 -15.38 -27.74 -26.42
CA ILE A 3 -14.21 -27.60 -25.55
C ILE A 3 -13.86 -26.12 -25.56
N PHE A 4 -14.03 -25.45 -24.42
CA PHE A 4 -13.54 -24.07 -24.26
C PHE A 4 -12.02 -24.11 -24.12
N ASP A 5 -11.34 -23.33 -24.96
CA ASP A 5 -9.89 -23.07 -24.83
C ASP A 5 -9.70 -21.79 -24.02
N ILE A 6 -8.70 -21.76 -23.15
CA ILE A 6 -8.37 -20.57 -22.34
C ILE A 6 -8.09 -19.35 -23.21
N LYS A 7 -7.64 -19.55 -24.45
CA LYS A 7 -7.40 -18.48 -25.42
C LYS A 7 -8.65 -17.76 -25.91
N MET A 8 -9.84 -18.28 -25.59
CA MET A 8 -11.12 -17.66 -25.90
C MET A 8 -11.49 -16.55 -24.90
N PHE A 9 -10.75 -16.44 -23.79
CA PHE A 9 -11.03 -15.51 -22.70
C PHE A 9 -9.94 -14.43 -22.65
N SER A 10 -10.36 -13.20 -22.41
CA SER A 10 -9.46 -12.10 -22.11
C SER A 10 -8.88 -12.22 -20.69
N PRO A 11 -7.76 -11.56 -20.38
CA PRO A 11 -7.23 -11.50 -19.02
C PRO A 11 -8.23 -10.97 -18.00
N ASP A 12 -9.01 -9.95 -18.34
CA ASP A 12 -10.01 -9.36 -17.44
C ASP A 12 -11.13 -10.36 -17.10
N GLU A 13 -11.59 -11.15 -18.07
CA GLU A 13 -12.56 -12.22 -17.81
C GLU A 13 -12.00 -13.31 -16.89
N LEU A 14 -10.73 -13.70 -17.07
CA LEU A 14 -10.08 -14.71 -16.23
C LEU A 14 -9.77 -14.21 -14.81
N LEU A 15 -9.41 -12.93 -14.66
CA LEU A 15 -9.20 -12.32 -13.37
C LEU A 15 -10.49 -11.93 -12.66
N ASN A 16 -11.61 -11.86 -13.38
CA ASN A 16 -12.96 -11.61 -12.84
C ASN A 16 -12.95 -10.45 -11.83
N SER A 17 -12.48 -9.27 -12.26
CA SER A 17 -12.39 -8.07 -11.42
C SER A 17 -11.66 -8.32 -10.08
N GLY A 18 -10.56 -9.05 -10.12
CA GLY A 18 -9.77 -9.41 -8.96
C GLY A 18 -10.36 -10.51 -8.06
N SER A 19 -11.57 -11.01 -8.36
CA SER A 19 -12.17 -12.17 -7.66
C SER A 19 -11.73 -13.50 -8.29
N SER A 20 -10.51 -13.55 -8.83
CA SER A 20 -9.98 -14.70 -9.54
C SER A 20 -9.61 -15.85 -8.61
N LEU A 21 -9.81 -17.07 -9.09
CA LEU A 21 -9.25 -18.28 -8.48
C LEU A 21 -7.92 -18.70 -9.12
N VAL A 22 -7.42 -17.94 -10.10
CA VAL A 22 -6.21 -18.24 -10.85
C VAL A 22 -5.14 -17.19 -10.58
N TYR A 23 -3.94 -17.62 -10.24
CA TYR A 23 -2.77 -16.78 -10.01
C TYR A 23 -1.64 -17.23 -10.95
N TYR A 24 -0.97 -16.28 -11.65
CA TYR A 24 0.02 -16.58 -12.67
C TYR A 24 1.28 -15.69 -12.62
N TYR A 25 1.82 -15.48 -11.42
CA TYR A 25 3.03 -14.66 -11.23
C TYR A 25 4.22 -15.15 -12.07
N GLY A 26 4.77 -14.24 -12.88
CA GLY A 26 5.88 -14.55 -13.79
C GLY A 26 5.48 -15.34 -15.04
N TYR A 27 4.18 -15.47 -15.29
CA TYR A 27 3.61 -16.10 -16.48
C TYR A 27 2.52 -15.20 -17.07
N ASP A 28 2.20 -15.39 -18.35
CA ASP A 28 0.99 -14.83 -18.94
C ASP A 28 -0.24 -15.70 -18.58
N ILE A 29 -1.42 -15.24 -18.95
CA ILE A 29 -2.69 -15.97 -18.71
C ILE A 29 -2.76 -17.33 -19.44
N HIS A 30 -1.91 -17.55 -20.44
CA HIS A 30 -1.83 -18.78 -21.20
C HIS A 30 -0.79 -19.76 -20.64
N GLY A 31 -0.12 -19.42 -19.53
CA GLY A 31 0.90 -20.23 -18.90
C GLY A 31 2.28 -20.15 -19.54
N ASN A 32 2.53 -19.21 -20.45
CA ASN A 32 3.87 -18.98 -20.98
C ASN A 32 4.67 -18.13 -19.99
N LYS A 33 5.91 -18.51 -19.76
CA LYS A 33 6.79 -17.75 -18.86
C LYS A 33 7.10 -16.37 -19.44
N LEU A 34 6.92 -15.33 -18.65
CA LEU A 34 7.30 -13.98 -19.02
C LEU A 34 8.82 -13.86 -19.18
N THR A 35 9.24 -13.20 -20.26
CA THR A 35 10.64 -12.86 -20.52
C THR A 35 11.00 -11.46 -20.08
N SER A 36 10.00 -10.63 -19.76
CA SER A 36 10.10 -9.29 -19.19
C SER A 36 9.66 -9.30 -17.72
N ASN A 37 9.92 -8.20 -17.04
CA ASN A 37 9.42 -7.96 -15.69
C ASN A 37 8.39 -6.82 -15.74
N PRO A 38 7.11 -7.13 -16.01
CA PRO A 38 6.07 -6.11 -16.13
C PRO A 38 5.91 -5.34 -14.81
N THR A 39 5.69 -4.04 -14.94
CA THR A 39 5.43 -3.15 -13.82
C THR A 39 3.95 -3.15 -13.44
N LEU A 40 3.61 -2.54 -12.28
CA LEU A 40 2.21 -2.30 -11.92
C LEU A 40 1.49 -1.44 -12.98
N LYS A 41 2.22 -0.50 -13.61
CA LYS A 41 1.69 0.30 -14.72
C LYS A 41 1.36 -0.56 -15.94
N ASP A 42 2.23 -1.50 -16.30
CA ASP A 42 1.95 -2.44 -17.40
C ASP A 42 0.68 -3.26 -17.10
N PHE A 43 0.47 -3.67 -15.86
CA PHE A 43 -0.73 -4.42 -15.47
C PHE A 43 -2.02 -3.64 -15.70
N PHE A 44 -2.04 -2.33 -15.39
CA PHE A 44 -3.24 -1.50 -15.51
C PHE A 44 -3.41 -0.84 -16.88
N GLU A 45 -2.33 -0.55 -17.61
CA GLU A 45 -2.38 0.32 -18.77
C GLU A 45 -2.01 -0.39 -20.09
N LYS A 46 -1.25 -1.51 -20.04
CA LYS A 46 -0.78 -2.18 -21.25
C LYS A 46 -1.86 -3.02 -21.89
N GLN A 47 -2.14 -2.73 -23.18
CA GLN A 47 -3.14 -3.42 -23.97
C GLN A 47 -2.52 -4.14 -25.17
N ASP A 48 -3.20 -5.14 -25.70
CA ASP A 48 -2.91 -5.79 -26.98
C ASP A 48 -3.43 -4.96 -28.16
N SER A 49 -3.29 -5.51 -29.40
CA SER A 49 -3.78 -4.84 -30.63
C SER A 49 -5.30 -4.72 -30.69
N ASP A 50 -6.03 -5.50 -29.93
CA ASP A 50 -7.49 -5.56 -29.92
C ASP A 50 -8.07 -4.70 -28.79
N GLY A 51 -7.21 -4.06 -27.98
CA GLY A 51 -7.58 -3.19 -26.88
C GLY A 51 -7.83 -3.91 -25.54
N ASN A 52 -7.53 -5.21 -25.44
CA ASN A 52 -7.64 -5.94 -24.19
C ASN A 52 -6.40 -5.72 -23.32
N TYR A 53 -6.59 -5.51 -22.04
CA TYR A 53 -5.48 -5.43 -21.09
C TYR A 53 -4.73 -6.76 -20.99
N LEU A 54 -3.41 -6.71 -20.96
CA LEU A 54 -2.58 -7.91 -20.87
C LEU A 54 -2.54 -8.51 -19.46
N ARG A 55 -2.71 -7.69 -18.43
CA ARG A 55 -2.72 -8.07 -17.00
C ARG A 55 -1.55 -8.97 -16.59
N GLU A 56 -0.39 -8.77 -17.20
CA GLU A 56 0.82 -9.51 -16.86
C GLU A 56 1.28 -9.17 -15.44
N ILE A 57 1.56 -10.19 -14.61
CA ILE A 57 1.98 -10.01 -13.22
C ILE A 57 3.42 -10.50 -13.06
N ALA A 58 4.31 -9.61 -12.67
CA ALA A 58 5.69 -9.95 -12.36
C ALA A 58 5.80 -10.85 -11.13
N SER A 59 6.86 -11.65 -11.08
CA SER A 59 7.22 -12.34 -9.84
C SER A 59 7.64 -11.33 -8.77
N PHE A 60 7.25 -11.54 -7.52
CA PHE A 60 7.68 -10.70 -6.41
C PHE A 60 9.19 -10.87 -6.16
N GLN A 61 9.92 -9.75 -6.14
CA GLN A 61 11.39 -9.73 -6.05
C GLN A 61 11.85 -8.74 -4.98
N PRO A 62 11.56 -8.98 -3.70
CA PRO A 62 12.01 -8.10 -2.63
C PRO A 62 13.52 -8.14 -2.47
N ILE A 63 14.11 -7.02 -2.06
CA ILE A 63 15.53 -6.89 -1.80
C ILE A 63 15.73 -6.86 -0.28
N TYR A 64 16.54 -7.77 0.22
CA TYR A 64 16.89 -7.84 1.62
C TYR A 64 18.39 -7.84 1.80
N THR A 65 18.90 -6.87 2.55
CA THR A 65 20.33 -6.72 2.86
C THR A 65 20.49 -6.68 4.36
N ALA A 66 21.41 -7.47 4.89
CA ALA A 66 21.71 -7.51 6.30
C ALA A 66 23.21 -7.55 6.56
N GLY A 67 23.65 -6.85 7.58
CA GLY A 67 25.01 -6.90 8.07
C GLY A 67 25.03 -6.97 9.59
N TYR A 68 26.05 -7.59 10.17
CA TYR A 68 26.23 -7.58 11.61
C TYR A 68 27.69 -7.52 12.00
N ILE A 69 27.94 -6.94 13.17
CA ILE A 69 29.21 -6.96 13.86
C ILE A 69 28.97 -7.39 15.29
N GLN A 70 29.82 -8.24 15.81
CA GLN A 70 29.73 -8.70 17.18
C GLN A 70 31.14 -8.85 17.75
N ASP A 71 31.30 -8.45 19.01
CA ASP A 71 32.52 -8.63 19.77
C ASP A 71 32.23 -9.39 21.08
N LYS A 72 33.18 -10.23 21.47
CA LYS A 72 33.15 -10.96 22.73
C LYS A 72 34.45 -10.71 23.49
N PHE A 73 34.36 -10.11 24.64
CA PHE A 73 35.53 -9.86 25.48
C PHE A 73 35.25 -10.25 26.92
N ALA A 74 36.30 -10.51 27.65
CA ALA A 74 36.25 -10.86 29.08
C ALA A 74 37.06 -9.87 29.90
N ILE A 75 36.52 -9.48 31.04
CA ILE A 75 37.21 -8.69 32.05
C ILE A 75 37.11 -9.51 33.35
N ASP A 76 38.23 -10.08 33.77
CA ASP A 76 38.31 -11.09 34.84
C ASP A 76 37.32 -12.26 34.51
N ASP A 77 36.39 -12.55 35.40
CA ASP A 77 35.36 -13.59 35.21
C ASP A 77 34.09 -13.10 34.51
N LEU A 78 34.02 -11.82 34.16
CA LEU A 78 32.87 -11.25 33.51
C LEU A 78 33.04 -11.30 31.98
N ILE A 79 32.14 -11.98 31.30
CA ILE A 79 32.12 -12.15 29.82
C ILE A 79 31.04 -11.28 29.24
N PHE A 80 31.42 -10.43 28.30
CA PHE A 80 30.50 -9.61 27.50
C PHE A 80 30.40 -10.10 26.07
N ASN A 81 29.19 -10.06 25.51
CA ASN A 81 28.93 -10.15 24.09
C ASN A 81 28.15 -8.89 23.69
N ILE A 82 28.73 -8.08 22.83
CA ILE A 82 28.10 -6.87 22.32
C ILE A 82 28.04 -6.97 20.82
N GLY A 83 26.87 -6.73 20.25
CA GLY A 83 26.68 -6.81 18.80
C GLY A 83 25.67 -5.80 18.30
N LEU A 84 25.78 -5.51 17.01
CA LEU A 84 24.83 -4.72 16.25
C LEU A 84 24.54 -5.44 14.95
N ARG A 85 23.28 -5.66 14.67
CA ARG A 85 22.80 -6.09 13.35
C ARG A 85 22.01 -4.94 12.74
N VAL A 86 22.22 -4.73 11.45
CA VAL A 86 21.47 -3.77 10.64
C VAL A 86 20.85 -4.53 9.48
N ASP A 87 19.54 -4.43 9.37
CA ASP A 87 18.77 -5.03 8.28
C ASP A 87 18.11 -3.92 7.47
N ARG A 88 18.15 -4.05 6.12
CA ARG A 88 17.43 -3.22 5.19
C ARG A 88 16.50 -4.09 4.35
N TYR A 89 15.23 -3.78 4.39
CA TYR A 89 14.20 -4.44 3.61
C TYR A 89 13.60 -3.45 2.62
N ASP A 90 13.49 -3.87 1.36
CA ASP A 90 12.85 -3.16 0.27
C ASP A 90 11.86 -4.11 -0.40
N ALA A 91 10.57 -3.78 -0.38
CA ALA A 91 9.56 -4.59 -1.04
C ALA A 91 9.71 -4.60 -2.57
N ASN A 92 10.46 -3.62 -3.12
CA ASN A 92 10.72 -3.45 -4.56
C ASN A 92 9.43 -3.50 -5.38
N GLN A 93 8.41 -2.78 -4.91
CA GLN A 93 7.11 -2.68 -5.55
C GLN A 93 6.51 -1.29 -5.31
N LYS A 94 5.50 -0.95 -6.10
CA LYS A 94 4.68 0.25 -5.88
C LYS A 94 3.70 0.02 -4.73
N VAL A 95 3.46 1.09 -3.97
CA VAL A 95 2.44 1.16 -2.91
C VAL A 95 1.56 2.38 -3.14
N LEU A 96 0.36 2.40 -2.56
CA LEU A 96 -0.49 3.60 -2.64
C LEU A 96 0.20 4.77 -1.92
N SER A 97 0.27 5.92 -2.59
CA SER A 97 0.75 7.18 -2.01
C SER A 97 -0.17 7.65 -0.88
N ASP A 98 -1.47 7.38 -1.02
CA ASP A 98 -2.48 7.59 0.01
C ASP A 98 -3.27 6.30 0.21
N LYS A 99 -3.17 5.69 1.37
CA LYS A 99 -3.80 4.38 1.68
C LYS A 99 -5.33 4.36 1.62
N TYR A 100 -5.96 5.54 1.54
CA TYR A 100 -7.41 5.68 1.47
C TYR A 100 -7.91 5.97 0.04
N LEU A 101 -7.00 6.21 -0.93
CA LEU A 101 -7.35 6.66 -2.27
C LEU A 101 -6.72 5.76 -3.34
N LEU A 102 -7.54 5.12 -4.14
CA LEU A 102 -7.13 4.41 -5.36
C LEU A 102 -7.21 5.31 -6.60
N HIS A 103 -7.89 6.44 -6.50
CA HIS A 103 -8.01 7.46 -7.53
C HIS A 103 -7.62 8.81 -6.97
N GLN A 104 -7.06 9.69 -7.81
CA GLN A 104 -6.67 11.02 -7.38
C GLN A 104 -7.90 11.84 -6.97
N ALA A 105 -7.84 12.44 -5.78
CA ALA A 105 -8.85 13.32 -5.26
C ALA A 105 -8.31 14.75 -5.13
N TYR A 106 -9.20 15.74 -5.27
CA TYR A 106 -8.85 17.12 -5.04
C TYR A 106 -8.53 17.42 -3.59
N THR A 107 -7.56 18.31 -3.40
CA THR A 107 -7.28 18.93 -2.11
C THR A 107 -7.87 20.35 -2.07
N VAL A 108 -8.02 20.90 -0.87
CA VAL A 108 -8.60 22.24 -0.62
C VAL A 108 -7.87 23.34 -1.39
N GLY A 109 -6.54 23.21 -1.59
CA GLY A 109 -5.73 24.22 -2.27
C GLY A 109 -5.83 24.21 -3.80
N GLU A 110 -6.52 23.23 -4.38
CA GLU A 110 -6.69 23.12 -5.82
C GLU A 110 -7.89 23.94 -6.28
N SER A 111 -7.76 24.53 -7.48
CA SER A 111 -8.77 25.44 -8.00
C SER A 111 -9.75 24.70 -8.91
N THR A 112 -10.97 24.50 -8.43
CA THR A 112 -12.12 24.08 -9.22
C THR A 112 -13.28 25.05 -9.03
N ASP A 113 -14.24 25.06 -9.95
CA ASP A 113 -15.43 25.93 -9.80
C ASP A 113 -16.19 25.62 -8.51
N PHE A 114 -16.24 24.35 -8.13
CA PHE A 114 -16.88 23.90 -6.89
C PHE A 114 -16.15 24.42 -5.65
N LEU A 115 -14.83 24.18 -5.54
CA LEU A 115 -14.02 24.59 -4.38
C LEU A 115 -13.91 26.11 -4.25
N ASN A 116 -13.82 26.83 -5.37
CA ASN A 116 -13.75 28.30 -5.37
C ASN A 116 -15.01 28.97 -4.83
N ASN A 117 -16.15 28.28 -4.87
CA ASN A 117 -17.43 28.76 -4.36
C ASN A 117 -17.83 28.11 -3.01
N ALA A 118 -17.05 27.18 -2.49
CA ALA A 118 -17.31 26.52 -1.23
C ALA A 118 -16.89 27.38 -0.03
N ASP A 119 -17.65 27.31 1.06
CA ASP A 119 -17.29 27.94 2.34
C ASP A 119 -16.40 26.97 3.14
N ILE A 120 -15.09 27.13 3.02
CA ILE A 120 -14.11 26.26 3.64
C ILE A 120 -13.69 26.83 5.00
N PRO A 121 -13.82 26.06 6.11
CA PRO A 121 -13.42 26.52 7.43
C PRO A 121 -11.94 26.89 7.50
N SER A 122 -11.60 27.98 8.17
CA SER A 122 -10.22 28.48 8.29
C SER A 122 -9.26 27.53 9.04
N THR A 123 -9.78 26.52 9.71
CA THR A 123 -9.03 25.47 10.39
C THR A 123 -8.51 24.40 9.42
N ILE A 124 -9.03 24.35 8.19
CA ILE A 124 -8.71 23.35 7.18
C ILE A 124 -7.55 23.84 6.30
N GLY A 125 -6.52 23.03 6.19
CA GLY A 125 -5.32 23.35 5.41
C GLY A 125 -5.49 23.06 3.91
N ASN A 126 -4.71 23.73 3.08
CA ASN A 126 -4.77 23.60 1.62
C ASN A 126 -4.47 22.17 1.11
N GLY A 127 -3.68 21.39 1.85
CA GLY A 127 -3.32 20.00 1.47
C GLY A 127 -4.36 18.95 1.89
N TYR A 128 -5.46 19.33 2.54
CA TYR A 128 -6.46 18.38 3.01
C TYR A 128 -7.30 17.86 1.86
N VAL A 129 -7.47 16.54 1.79
CA VAL A 129 -8.34 15.86 0.81
C VAL A 129 -9.79 16.20 1.11
N VAL A 130 -10.54 16.53 0.07
CA VAL A 130 -11.95 16.93 0.16
C VAL A 130 -12.86 15.72 -0.07
N TYR A 131 -13.89 15.59 0.77
CA TYR A 131 -14.96 14.60 0.65
C TYR A 131 -16.30 15.29 0.42
N VAL A 132 -17.10 14.71 -0.48
CA VAL A 132 -18.34 15.32 -1.00
C VAL A 132 -19.54 14.37 -0.83
N ASP A 133 -20.72 14.91 -1.00
CA ASP A 133 -21.99 14.19 -0.96
C ASP A 133 -22.18 13.24 -2.16
N ASP A 134 -21.63 13.61 -3.32
CA ASP A 134 -21.67 12.81 -4.56
C ASP A 134 -20.37 13.03 -5.34
N ALA A 135 -19.59 11.96 -5.53
CA ALA A 135 -18.30 12.04 -6.23
C ALA A 135 -18.44 12.40 -7.72
N SER A 136 -19.56 12.09 -8.35
CA SER A 136 -19.82 12.34 -9.77
C SER A 136 -20.40 13.74 -10.01
N ASN A 137 -21.20 14.26 -9.06
CA ASN A 137 -21.85 15.57 -9.16
C ASN A 137 -21.94 16.24 -7.78
N PRO A 138 -20.81 16.74 -7.25
CA PRO A 138 -20.74 17.28 -5.91
C PRO A 138 -21.62 18.55 -5.76
N SER A 139 -22.41 18.57 -4.69
CA SER A 139 -23.21 19.73 -4.30
C SER A 139 -22.81 20.29 -2.92
N ALA A 140 -22.21 19.47 -2.07
CA ALA A 140 -21.76 19.86 -0.74
C ALA A 140 -20.48 19.12 -0.33
N ILE A 141 -19.63 19.83 0.43
CA ILE A 141 -18.51 19.21 1.14
C ILE A 141 -19.03 18.60 2.44
N VAL A 142 -18.74 17.33 2.67
CA VAL A 142 -19.16 16.59 3.87
C VAL A 142 -18.03 16.35 4.87
N GLY A 143 -16.78 16.52 4.44
CA GLY A 143 -15.62 16.40 5.33
C GLY A 143 -14.30 16.59 4.63
N TYR A 144 -13.25 16.48 5.45
CA TYR A 144 -11.87 16.64 4.99
C TYR A 144 -10.97 15.62 5.68
N ARG A 145 -9.79 15.35 5.10
CA ARG A 145 -8.78 14.48 5.70
C ARG A 145 -7.37 15.03 5.49
N ASP A 146 -6.60 14.99 6.57
CA ASP A 146 -5.15 15.23 6.56
C ASP A 146 -4.45 13.97 7.06
N ASN A 147 -3.80 13.23 6.18
CA ASN A 147 -3.21 11.93 6.45
C ASN A 147 -4.22 10.99 7.16
N GLU A 148 -4.02 10.71 8.45
CA GLU A 148 -4.87 9.85 9.28
C GLU A 148 -5.99 10.61 10.00
N THR A 149 -5.97 11.94 9.93
CA THR A 149 -6.88 12.78 10.72
C THR A 149 -8.06 13.21 9.88
N TRP A 150 -9.27 12.95 10.39
CA TRP A 150 -10.52 13.25 9.72
C TRP A 150 -11.21 14.45 10.34
N TYR A 151 -11.92 15.20 9.51
CA TYR A 151 -12.66 16.41 9.90
C TYR A 151 -14.05 16.39 9.25
N ASN A 152 -15.05 16.88 9.97
CA ASN A 152 -16.39 17.10 9.41
C ASN A 152 -16.43 18.35 8.51
N ALA A 153 -17.60 18.64 7.93
CA ALA A 153 -17.80 19.80 7.07
C ALA A 153 -17.51 21.13 7.78
N ASP A 154 -17.72 21.23 9.09
CA ASP A 154 -17.45 22.43 9.90
C ASP A 154 -15.94 22.59 10.25
N GLY A 155 -15.08 21.68 9.81
CA GLY A 155 -13.65 21.68 10.10
C GLY A 155 -13.29 21.25 11.50
N LEU A 156 -14.19 20.54 12.20
CA LEU A 156 -13.94 19.95 13.50
C LEU A 156 -13.38 18.53 13.33
N GLN A 157 -12.31 18.24 14.05
CA GLN A 157 -11.72 16.90 14.05
C GLN A 157 -12.71 15.87 14.59
N ILE A 158 -12.80 14.72 13.89
CA ILE A 158 -13.63 13.59 14.26
C ILE A 158 -12.76 12.34 14.45
N SER A 159 -13.20 11.43 15.31
CA SER A 159 -12.51 10.16 15.58
C SER A 159 -13.03 9.00 14.74
N ASP A 160 -14.21 9.15 14.17
CA ASP A 160 -14.88 8.13 13.37
C ASP A 160 -15.14 8.62 11.95
N PRO A 161 -14.42 8.09 10.94
CA PRO A 161 -14.63 8.43 9.52
C PRO A 161 -16.03 8.10 9.01
N LEU A 162 -16.77 7.19 9.68
CA LEU A 162 -18.14 6.84 9.29
C LEU A 162 -19.10 8.04 9.37
N LEU A 163 -18.78 9.05 10.18
CA LEU A 163 -19.56 10.29 10.20
C LEU A 163 -19.52 11.04 8.87
N VAL A 164 -18.42 10.96 8.13
CA VAL A 164 -18.29 11.51 6.77
C VAL A 164 -19.13 10.68 5.80
N ALA A 165 -19.09 9.35 5.92
CA ALA A 165 -19.91 8.44 5.11
C ALA A 165 -21.41 8.68 5.34
N GLU A 166 -21.86 8.83 6.59
CA GLU A 166 -23.25 9.11 6.92
C GLU A 166 -23.73 10.44 6.31
N ALA A 167 -22.90 11.47 6.34
CA ALA A 167 -23.18 12.77 5.72
C ALA A 167 -23.26 12.69 4.18
N ALA A 168 -22.56 11.73 3.56
CA ALA A 168 -22.59 11.45 2.13
C ALA A 168 -23.60 10.35 1.72
N GLY A 169 -24.55 10.02 2.59
CA GLY A 169 -25.59 9.04 2.27
C GLY A 169 -25.17 7.57 2.46
N GLY A 170 -24.10 7.29 3.20
CA GLY A 170 -23.67 5.96 3.63
C GLY A 170 -22.37 5.44 3.05
N GLN A 171 -21.73 6.20 2.15
CA GLN A 171 -20.42 5.86 1.56
C GLN A 171 -19.47 7.05 1.69
N ILE A 172 -18.17 6.78 1.89
CA ILE A 172 -17.14 7.81 1.86
C ILE A 172 -16.87 8.15 0.39
N GLN A 173 -17.12 9.40 -0.01
CA GLN A 173 -16.99 9.87 -1.38
C GLN A 173 -15.91 10.96 -1.47
N PRO A 174 -14.68 10.63 -1.90
CA PRO A 174 -13.67 11.64 -2.17
C PRO A 174 -14.08 12.49 -3.38
N TYR A 175 -13.72 13.78 -3.39
CA TYR A 175 -13.90 14.63 -4.56
C TYR A 175 -12.87 14.26 -5.62
N LEU A 176 -13.24 13.39 -6.54
CA LEU A 176 -12.34 12.81 -7.53
C LEU A 176 -11.97 13.79 -8.64
N VAL A 177 -10.71 13.73 -9.10
CA VAL A 177 -10.21 14.46 -10.28
C VAL A 177 -10.82 13.91 -11.56
N ASP A 178 -11.01 12.58 -11.62
CA ASP A 178 -11.55 11.86 -12.77
C ASP A 178 -12.60 10.83 -12.32
N PRO A 179 -13.83 11.27 -12.01
CA PRO A 179 -14.89 10.36 -11.55
C PRO A 179 -15.36 9.40 -12.65
N GLU A 180 -15.26 9.79 -13.93
CA GLU A 180 -15.65 8.92 -15.06
C GLU A 180 -14.66 7.76 -15.20
N GLY A 181 -13.35 8.04 -15.18
CA GLY A 181 -12.31 7.03 -15.22
C GLY A 181 -12.38 6.11 -13.99
N ALA A 182 -12.64 6.64 -12.80
CA ALA A 182 -12.84 5.84 -11.59
C ALA A 182 -14.03 4.89 -11.74
N SER A 183 -15.17 5.37 -12.20
CA SER A 183 -16.36 4.54 -12.46
C SER A 183 -16.14 3.49 -13.55
N ALA A 184 -15.21 3.71 -14.47
CA ALA A 184 -14.78 2.75 -15.49
C ALA A 184 -13.72 1.75 -14.98
N GLY A 185 -13.31 1.84 -13.71
CA GLY A 185 -12.26 1.01 -13.12
C GLY A 185 -10.84 1.35 -13.61
N GLU A 186 -10.63 2.54 -14.17
CA GLU A 186 -9.31 2.98 -14.66
C GLU A 186 -8.41 3.41 -13.50
N VAL A 187 -7.29 2.72 -13.31
CA VAL A 187 -6.27 3.07 -12.31
C VAL A 187 -5.07 3.73 -12.98
N LYS A 188 -4.82 4.99 -12.67
CA LYS A 188 -3.69 5.76 -13.20
C LYS A 188 -2.49 5.64 -12.25
N VAL A 189 -1.65 4.62 -12.48
CA VAL A 189 -0.58 4.22 -11.55
C VAL A 189 0.35 5.36 -11.18
N ASP A 190 0.74 6.20 -12.12
CA ASP A 190 1.66 7.33 -11.88
C ASP A 190 1.07 8.45 -10.99
N GLN A 191 -0.24 8.45 -10.74
CA GLN A 191 -0.94 9.47 -9.97
C GLN A 191 -1.19 9.05 -8.52
N VAL A 192 -1.34 7.75 -8.29
CA VAL A 192 -1.82 7.23 -6.99
C VAL A 192 -0.86 6.24 -6.33
N PHE A 193 0.22 5.86 -7.02
CA PHE A 193 1.23 4.97 -6.47
C PHE A 193 2.61 5.62 -6.44
N GLU A 194 3.35 5.30 -5.40
CA GLU A 194 4.75 5.66 -5.23
C GLU A 194 5.62 4.41 -5.03
N ASP A 195 6.94 4.57 -5.07
CA ASP A 195 7.86 3.47 -4.77
C ASP A 195 7.85 3.19 -3.26
N TYR A 196 7.88 1.90 -2.89
CA TYR A 196 8.03 1.52 -1.50
C TYR A 196 9.29 2.13 -0.89
N GLU A 197 9.17 2.81 0.23
CA GLU A 197 10.31 3.36 0.96
C GLU A 197 11.00 2.26 1.79
N PRO A 198 12.25 1.93 1.47
CA PRO A 198 12.96 0.84 2.14
C PRO A 198 13.20 1.11 3.62
N GLU A 199 12.84 0.17 4.47
CA GLU A 199 13.05 0.25 5.90
C GLU A 199 14.45 -0.22 6.31
N THR A 200 15.11 0.55 7.19
CA THR A 200 16.39 0.17 7.79
C THR A 200 16.22 0.07 9.31
N ILE A 201 16.52 -1.10 9.86
CA ILE A 201 16.31 -1.41 11.25
C ILE A 201 17.63 -1.78 11.93
N PHE A 202 17.89 -1.17 13.09
CA PHE A 202 19.05 -1.42 13.93
C PHE A 202 18.67 -2.34 15.08
N MET A 203 19.37 -3.43 15.24
CA MET A 203 19.12 -4.48 16.24
C MET A 203 20.34 -4.65 17.14
N PRO A 204 20.48 -3.84 18.19
CA PRO A 204 21.54 -4.02 19.17
C PRO A 204 21.31 -5.30 19.99
N ARG A 205 22.42 -5.93 20.34
CA ARG A 205 22.47 -7.09 21.25
C ARG A 205 23.53 -6.86 22.30
N ILE A 206 23.18 -7.05 23.56
CA ILE A 206 24.10 -7.00 24.69
C ILE A 206 23.80 -8.19 25.57
N ALA A 207 24.81 -9.00 25.83
CA ALA A 207 24.74 -10.07 26.79
C ALA A 207 25.95 -10.07 27.71
N PHE A 208 25.77 -10.44 28.94
CA PHE A 208 26.89 -10.65 29.87
C PHE A 208 26.64 -11.86 30.76
N SER A 209 27.72 -12.48 31.20
CA SER A 209 27.68 -13.60 32.11
C SER A 209 28.86 -13.56 33.07
N PHE A 210 28.65 -14.04 34.29
CA PHE A 210 29.70 -14.21 35.30
C PHE A 210 29.36 -15.39 36.22
N PRO A 211 30.36 -16.11 36.73
CA PRO A 211 30.16 -17.15 37.75
C PRO A 211 29.79 -16.52 39.08
N ILE A 212 28.76 -17.05 39.75
CA ILE A 212 28.41 -16.70 41.13
C ILE A 212 29.13 -17.64 42.12
N SER A 213 29.31 -18.91 41.74
CA SER A 213 30.02 -19.94 42.46
C SER A 213 30.55 -20.99 41.49
N ASP A 214 31.25 -22.00 41.99
CA ASP A 214 31.74 -23.13 41.17
C ASP A 214 30.61 -23.92 40.48
N GLU A 215 29.38 -23.83 41.01
CA GLU A 215 28.22 -24.56 40.52
C GLU A 215 27.16 -23.65 39.85
N ALA A 216 27.28 -22.31 39.96
CA ALA A 216 26.25 -21.38 39.51
C ALA A 216 26.84 -20.25 38.65
N GLN A 217 26.19 -20.02 37.50
CA GLN A 217 26.51 -18.92 36.59
C GLN A 217 25.30 -18.02 36.41
N PHE A 218 25.52 -16.70 36.48
CA PHE A 218 24.54 -15.70 36.08
C PHE A 218 24.75 -15.33 34.63
N PHE A 219 23.66 -15.15 33.93
CA PHE A 219 23.68 -14.49 32.59
C PHE A 219 22.46 -13.59 32.41
N ALA A 220 22.65 -12.51 31.69
CA ALA A 220 21.57 -11.64 31.22
C ALA A 220 21.82 -11.22 29.80
N HIS A 221 20.75 -10.95 29.08
CA HIS A 221 20.83 -10.45 27.70
C HIS A 221 19.69 -9.47 27.42
N TYR A 222 19.97 -8.56 26.51
CA TYR A 222 19.00 -7.67 25.92
C TYR A 222 19.20 -7.69 24.40
N ASP A 223 18.16 -8.03 23.67
CA ASP A 223 18.16 -8.11 22.22
C ASP A 223 16.98 -7.31 21.67
N VAL A 224 17.22 -6.49 20.64
CA VAL A 224 16.18 -5.97 19.79
C VAL A 224 16.09 -6.89 18.57
N LEU A 225 14.90 -7.43 18.34
CA LEU A 225 14.64 -8.35 17.23
C LEU A 225 13.53 -7.81 16.34
N THR A 226 13.66 -8.01 15.04
CA THR A 226 12.61 -7.72 14.08
C THR A 226 12.42 -8.89 13.14
N GLN A 227 11.23 -9.00 12.57
CA GLN A 227 10.87 -9.99 11.57
C GLN A 227 10.45 -9.28 10.29
N ARG A 228 10.86 -9.82 9.15
CA ARG A 228 10.37 -9.35 7.85
C ARG A 228 8.84 -9.45 7.77
N PRO A 229 8.17 -8.52 7.08
CA PRO A 229 6.74 -8.62 6.82
C PRO A 229 6.41 -9.96 6.17
N PRO A 230 5.36 -10.69 6.63
CA PRO A 230 4.92 -11.89 5.97
C PRO A 230 4.34 -11.55 4.59
N GLN A 231 4.46 -12.48 3.63
CA GLN A 231 3.93 -12.27 2.27
C GLN A 231 2.41 -12.05 2.24
N SER A 232 1.68 -12.59 3.21
CA SER A 232 0.23 -12.43 3.34
C SER A 232 -0.24 -11.01 3.63
N ASN A 233 0.66 -10.11 4.02
CA ASN A 233 0.32 -8.71 4.33
C ASN A 233 0.64 -7.77 3.17
N ARG A 234 0.91 -8.30 1.98
CA ARG A 234 1.21 -7.53 0.79
C ARG A 234 -0.05 -7.44 -0.09
N LEU A 235 -0.35 -6.23 -0.57
CA LEU A 235 -1.30 -6.05 -1.65
C LEU A 235 -0.62 -6.34 -3.00
N GLU A 236 -1.36 -7.00 -3.87
CA GLU A 236 -0.91 -7.43 -5.18
C GLU A 236 -1.72 -6.71 -6.29
N PRO A 237 -1.24 -6.71 -7.54
CA PRO A 237 -1.97 -6.03 -8.63
C PRO A 237 -3.44 -6.44 -8.75
N VAL A 238 -3.74 -7.71 -8.46
CA VAL A 238 -5.12 -8.25 -8.50
C VAL A 238 -5.98 -7.70 -7.36
N ASP A 239 -5.39 -7.42 -6.19
CA ASP A 239 -6.13 -6.81 -5.07
C ASP A 239 -6.53 -5.37 -5.41
N TYR A 240 -5.64 -4.61 -6.07
CA TYR A 240 -5.96 -3.27 -6.55
C TYR A 240 -7.02 -3.29 -7.66
N LEU A 241 -6.98 -4.28 -8.55
CA LEU A 241 -8.04 -4.48 -9.56
C LEU A 241 -9.39 -4.75 -8.90
N PHE A 242 -9.42 -5.59 -7.87
CA PHE A 242 -10.61 -5.87 -7.08
C PHE A 242 -11.17 -4.61 -6.41
N MET A 243 -10.31 -3.74 -5.89
CA MET A 243 -10.73 -2.48 -5.28
C MET A 243 -11.26 -1.49 -6.32
N ALA A 244 -10.60 -1.39 -7.48
CA ALA A 244 -10.99 -0.46 -8.55
C ALA A 244 -12.39 -0.74 -9.12
N ASP A 245 -12.80 -2.00 -9.18
CA ASP A 245 -14.11 -2.41 -9.69
C ASP A 245 -15.27 -2.17 -8.69
N ARG A 246 -14.99 -1.62 -7.52
CA ARG A 246 -15.96 -1.44 -6.42
C ARG A 246 -16.09 0.00 -5.92
N VAL A 247 -15.48 0.93 -6.61
CA VAL A 247 -15.58 2.37 -6.32
C VAL A 247 -16.87 2.97 -6.88
#